data_563cecf8bb352c6030bacf86535fd081
#
_entry.id   563cecf8bb352c6030bacf86535fd081
#
_cell.length_a   1.000
_cell.length_b   1.000
_cell.length_c   1.000
_cell.angle_alpha   90.00
_cell.angle_beta   90.00
_cell.angle_gamma   90.00
#
_symmetry.space_group_name_H-M   'P 1'
#
loop_
_entity.id
_entity.type
_entity.pdbx_description
1 polymer ?
#
loop_
_entity_poly.entity_id
_entity_poly.type
_entity_poly.pdbx_seq_one_letter_code
_entity_poly.pdbx_strand_id
1 'polypeptide(L)'
;MSSTTTSPGTDTEPGTDTRWRALLVLCAGMLMMVLDATVVNVALPAIQSDLGFSQSGLAWVVNAYLVSFGGLLLIAGRLGDLLGSRRVFLAGLLLFTVSSIACGLAQDQTALVAARFVQGVGGAMTTAVTLGMIVTMFPEPREQAKAMGVFGFVASSGGSVGLLAGGVLTQLLSWHWIFIVNAPIGVVVHALTRRWVPATAGIGWHRGADVLGAVLVTSALMLGVWTIVSPAAELGWGAVRTQVAGLVSLVLL
;
A
#
# COMPACT_ATOMS: atom_id res chain seq x y z
N MET A 1 45.64 -36.51 -15.97
CA MET A 1 45.02 -35.19 -16.00
C MET A 1 43.54 -35.40 -15.74
N SER A 2 43.13 -35.26 -14.50
CA SER A 2 41.74 -35.45 -14.07
C SER A 2 41.06 -34.08 -14.03
N SER A 3 40.11 -33.86 -14.92
CA SER A 3 39.31 -32.64 -14.95
C SER A 3 38.19 -32.75 -13.92
N THR A 4 38.30 -32.09 -12.81
CA THR A 4 37.22 -31.86 -11.85
C THR A 4 36.22 -30.86 -12.44
N THR A 5 35.11 -31.36 -12.96
CA THR A 5 33.92 -30.58 -13.27
C THR A 5 33.26 -30.14 -11.96
N THR A 6 33.44 -28.89 -11.57
CA THR A 6 32.62 -28.26 -10.55
C THR A 6 31.20 -28.13 -11.06
N SER A 7 30.29 -28.87 -10.44
CA SER A 7 28.84 -28.76 -10.63
C SER A 7 28.37 -27.35 -10.24
N PRO A 8 27.55 -26.64 -11.05
CA PRO A 8 26.94 -25.40 -10.63
C PRO A 8 25.98 -25.67 -9.48
N GLY A 9 26.05 -24.83 -8.44
CA GLY A 9 25.15 -24.91 -7.30
C GLY A 9 23.69 -24.92 -7.77
N THR A 10 22.96 -25.91 -7.32
CA THR A 10 21.52 -26.01 -7.48
C THR A 10 20.85 -24.89 -6.70
N ASP A 11 20.58 -23.76 -7.36
CA ASP A 11 19.54 -22.84 -6.92
C ASP A 11 18.23 -23.65 -7.01
N THR A 12 17.81 -24.23 -5.90
CA THR A 12 16.54 -24.96 -5.78
C THR A 12 15.42 -23.96 -5.99
N GLU A 13 14.82 -23.98 -7.18
CA GLU A 13 13.56 -23.28 -7.41
C GLU A 13 12.55 -23.68 -6.32
N PRO A 14 11.83 -22.71 -5.73
CA PRO A 14 10.83 -23.01 -4.72
C PRO A 14 9.82 -24.01 -5.29
N GLY A 15 9.59 -25.13 -4.61
CA GLY A 15 8.61 -26.12 -5.05
C GLY A 15 7.24 -25.47 -5.29
N THR A 16 6.44 -26.02 -6.20
CA THR A 16 5.13 -25.51 -6.62
C THR A 16 4.25 -25.12 -5.42
N ASP A 17 4.22 -25.92 -4.37
CA ASP A 17 3.46 -25.63 -3.14
C ASP A 17 3.92 -24.35 -2.41
N THR A 18 5.21 -24.07 -2.42
CA THR A 18 5.76 -22.88 -1.76
C THR A 18 5.37 -21.61 -2.51
N ARG A 19 5.32 -21.62 -3.85
CA ARG A 19 4.88 -20.47 -4.67
C ARG A 19 3.42 -20.11 -4.42
N TRP A 20 2.53 -21.11 -4.33
CA TRP A 20 1.12 -20.88 -4.03
C TRP A 20 0.91 -20.37 -2.60
N ARG A 21 1.66 -20.86 -1.61
CA ARG A 21 1.65 -20.31 -0.24
C ARG A 21 2.12 -18.85 -0.21
N ALA A 22 3.19 -18.53 -0.95
CA ALA A 22 3.66 -17.15 -1.06
C ALA A 22 2.60 -16.24 -1.70
N LEU A 23 1.89 -16.71 -2.75
CA LEU A 23 0.78 -15.97 -3.35
C LEU A 23 -0.32 -15.66 -2.32
N LEU A 24 -0.73 -16.65 -1.52
CA LEU A 24 -1.76 -16.44 -0.49
C LEU A 24 -1.33 -15.39 0.54
N VAL A 25 -0.05 -15.37 0.91
CA VAL A 25 0.49 -14.35 1.82
C VAL A 25 0.46 -12.96 1.21
N LEU A 26 0.85 -12.83 -0.07
CA LEU A 26 0.77 -11.55 -0.79
C LEU A 26 -0.68 -11.09 -0.97
N CYS A 27 -1.60 -12.02 -1.26
CA CYS A 27 -3.03 -11.75 -1.31
C CYS A 27 -3.59 -11.30 0.06
N ALA A 28 -3.14 -11.90 1.17
CA ALA A 28 -3.53 -11.46 2.52
C ALA A 28 -3.04 -10.04 2.83
N GLY A 29 -1.81 -9.68 2.42
CA GLY A 29 -1.32 -8.31 2.50
C GLY A 29 -2.16 -7.34 1.67
N MET A 30 -2.50 -7.70 0.42
CA MET A 30 -3.37 -6.89 -0.43
C MET A 30 -4.77 -6.75 0.15
N LEU A 31 -5.35 -7.84 0.65
CA LEU A 31 -6.66 -7.82 1.31
C LEU A 31 -6.68 -6.83 2.47
N MET A 32 -5.64 -6.84 3.31
CA MET A 32 -5.50 -5.91 4.44
C MET A 32 -5.54 -4.45 3.96
N MET A 33 -4.85 -4.10 2.85
CA MET A 33 -4.87 -2.75 2.28
C MET A 33 -6.27 -2.36 1.78
N VAL A 34 -6.96 -3.28 1.08
CA VAL A 34 -8.31 -3.04 0.55
C VAL A 34 -9.33 -2.93 1.68
N LEU A 35 -9.23 -3.79 2.70
CA LEU A 35 -10.08 -3.71 3.89
C LEU A 35 -9.92 -2.36 4.58
N ASP A 36 -8.71 -1.92 4.87
CA ASP A 36 -8.43 -0.64 5.52
C ASP A 36 -9.02 0.54 4.74
N ALA A 37 -8.84 0.57 3.42
CA ALA A 37 -9.37 1.63 2.57
C ALA A 37 -10.92 1.67 2.55
N THR A 38 -11.60 0.54 2.73
CA THR A 38 -13.06 0.45 2.65
C THR A 38 -13.75 0.58 4.00
N VAL A 39 -13.19 -0.05 5.03
CA VAL A 39 -13.73 -0.04 6.41
C VAL A 39 -13.82 1.38 6.97
N VAL A 40 -12.85 2.23 6.69
CA VAL A 40 -12.80 3.61 7.17
C VAL A 40 -14.02 4.43 6.74
N ASN A 41 -14.55 4.20 5.53
CA ASN A 41 -15.70 4.96 5.03
C ASN A 41 -16.97 4.73 5.86
N VAL A 42 -17.13 3.51 6.39
CA VAL A 42 -18.26 3.16 7.27
C VAL A 42 -18.10 3.80 8.67
N ALA A 43 -16.86 3.97 9.12
CA ALA A 43 -16.55 4.52 10.42
C ALA A 43 -16.53 6.06 10.47
N LEU A 44 -16.54 6.75 9.32
CA LEU A 44 -16.44 8.23 9.26
C LEU A 44 -17.43 8.95 10.19
N PRO A 45 -18.73 8.60 10.26
CA PRO A 45 -19.65 9.28 11.16
C PRO A 45 -19.27 9.11 12.66
N ALA A 46 -18.78 7.94 13.04
CA ALA A 46 -18.33 7.68 14.41
C ALA A 46 -17.05 8.46 14.73
N ILE A 47 -16.09 8.50 13.81
CA ILE A 47 -14.86 9.31 13.92
C ILE A 47 -15.20 10.80 14.03
N GLN A 48 -16.17 11.26 13.23
CA GLN A 48 -16.61 12.66 13.25
C GLN A 48 -17.17 13.06 14.61
N SER A 49 -18.05 12.23 15.17
CA SER A 49 -18.70 12.54 16.44
C SER A 49 -17.73 12.47 17.63
N ASP A 50 -16.76 11.54 17.57
CA ASP A 50 -15.82 11.31 18.67
C ASP A 50 -14.70 12.36 18.72
N LEU A 51 -14.09 12.66 17.57
CA LEU A 51 -12.98 13.62 17.48
C LEU A 51 -13.41 15.04 17.09
N GLY A 52 -14.71 15.29 16.90
CA GLY A 52 -15.25 16.62 16.62
C GLY A 52 -14.84 17.20 15.27
N PHE A 53 -14.66 16.37 14.24
CA PHE A 53 -14.30 16.83 12.90
C PHE A 53 -15.38 17.71 12.26
N SER A 54 -14.96 18.79 11.60
CA SER A 54 -15.80 19.47 10.62
C SER A 54 -15.98 18.59 9.37
N GLN A 55 -17.00 18.87 8.54
CA GLN A 55 -17.23 18.13 7.29
C GLN A 55 -16.00 18.14 6.36
N SER A 56 -15.35 19.30 6.21
CA SER A 56 -14.14 19.42 5.39
C SER A 56 -12.93 18.74 6.03
N GLY A 57 -12.79 18.81 7.35
CA GLY A 57 -11.73 18.14 8.09
C GLY A 57 -11.83 16.62 8.03
N LEU A 58 -13.06 16.07 8.10
CA LEU A 58 -13.31 14.63 8.05
C LEU A 58 -12.82 13.99 6.75
N ALA A 59 -12.95 14.70 5.62
CA ALA A 59 -12.46 14.22 4.34
C ALA A 59 -10.95 13.91 4.35
N TRP A 60 -10.17 14.59 5.20
CA TRP A 60 -8.73 14.35 5.32
C TRP A 60 -8.38 13.01 5.94
N VAL A 61 -9.27 12.38 6.69
CA VAL A 61 -9.05 11.01 7.20
C VAL A 61 -8.86 10.01 6.05
N VAL A 62 -9.60 10.20 4.94
CA VAL A 62 -9.47 9.36 3.73
C VAL A 62 -8.39 9.92 2.80
N ASN A 63 -8.40 11.23 2.58
CA ASN A 63 -7.57 11.89 1.57
C ASN A 63 -6.08 11.88 1.93
N ALA A 64 -5.71 11.99 3.19
CA ALA A 64 -4.31 11.90 3.62
C ALA A 64 -3.70 10.56 3.23
N TYR A 65 -4.45 9.46 3.40
CA TYR A 65 -4.05 8.13 2.95
C TYR A 65 -3.95 8.07 1.42
N LEU A 66 -4.97 8.52 0.70
CA LEU A 66 -5.00 8.43 -0.78
C LEU A 66 -3.91 9.27 -1.44
N VAL A 67 -3.63 10.47 -0.92
CA VAL A 67 -2.57 11.35 -1.43
C VAL A 67 -1.19 10.69 -1.28
N SER A 68 -0.88 10.20 -0.09
CA SER A 68 0.41 9.53 0.15
C SER A 68 0.52 8.19 -0.58
N PHE A 69 -0.55 7.39 -0.59
CA PHE A 69 -0.61 6.12 -1.31
C PHE A 69 -0.40 6.31 -2.82
N GLY A 70 -1.25 7.12 -3.46
CA GLY A 70 -1.19 7.35 -4.91
C GLY A 70 0.08 8.06 -5.34
N GLY A 71 0.48 9.11 -4.61
CA GLY A 71 1.66 9.89 -4.94
C GLY A 71 2.98 9.13 -4.82
N LEU A 72 3.08 8.19 -3.87
CA LEU A 72 4.33 7.45 -3.64
C LEU A 72 4.39 6.09 -4.35
N LEU A 73 3.33 5.67 -5.03
CA LEU A 73 3.26 4.34 -5.66
C LEU A 73 4.41 4.09 -6.65
N LEU A 74 4.75 5.07 -7.47
CA LEU A 74 5.83 4.96 -8.46
C LEU A 74 7.22 4.90 -7.81
N ILE A 75 7.48 5.76 -6.82
CA ILE A 75 8.74 5.70 -6.06
C ILE A 75 8.85 4.36 -5.34
N ALA A 76 7.78 3.89 -4.73
CA ALA A 76 7.75 2.62 -4.03
C ALA A 76 8.06 1.43 -4.96
N GLY A 77 7.52 1.44 -6.20
CA GLY A 77 7.87 0.46 -7.23
C GLY A 77 9.36 0.50 -7.56
N ARG A 78 9.89 1.71 -7.77
CA ARG A 78 11.32 1.90 -8.06
C ARG A 78 12.23 1.47 -6.91
N LEU A 79 11.82 1.72 -5.65
CA LEU A 79 12.52 1.20 -4.48
C LEU A 79 12.54 -0.33 -4.47
N GLY A 80 11.45 -0.98 -4.93
CA GLY A 80 11.39 -2.43 -5.10
C GLY A 80 12.44 -2.97 -6.04
N ASP A 81 12.67 -2.30 -7.18
CA ASP A 81 13.71 -2.65 -8.13
C ASP A 81 15.11 -2.47 -7.53
N LEU A 82 15.34 -1.38 -6.81
CA LEU A 82 16.65 -1.02 -6.27
C LEU A 82 17.06 -1.86 -5.06
N LEU A 83 16.16 -2.06 -4.11
CA LEU A 83 16.42 -2.67 -2.80
C LEU A 83 16.00 -4.14 -2.74
N GLY A 84 15.21 -4.60 -3.71
CA GLY A 84 14.56 -5.89 -3.75
C GLY A 84 13.12 -5.85 -3.24
N SER A 85 12.19 -6.35 -4.04
CA SER A 85 10.74 -6.25 -3.83
C SER A 85 10.29 -6.80 -2.47
N ARG A 86 10.86 -7.93 -2.01
CA ARG A 86 10.52 -8.51 -0.70
C ARG A 86 10.89 -7.58 0.46
N ARG A 87 12.03 -6.87 0.39
CA ARG A 87 12.44 -5.95 1.46
C ARG A 87 11.51 -4.76 1.53
N VAL A 88 11.15 -4.20 0.38
CA VAL A 88 10.22 -3.06 0.29
C VAL A 88 8.82 -3.47 0.74
N PHE A 89 8.35 -4.67 0.38
CA PHE A 89 7.09 -5.22 0.87
C PHE A 89 7.07 -5.31 2.41
N LEU A 90 8.10 -5.90 3.01
CA LEU A 90 8.19 -6.07 4.46
C LEU A 90 8.28 -4.73 5.20
N ALA A 91 9.06 -3.78 4.67
CA ALA A 91 9.15 -2.43 5.25
C ALA A 91 7.83 -1.68 5.15
N GLY A 92 7.16 -1.74 3.98
CA GLY A 92 5.85 -1.15 3.77
C GLY A 92 4.77 -1.74 4.69
N LEU A 93 4.74 -3.07 4.79
CA LEU A 93 3.82 -3.77 5.67
C LEU A 93 4.02 -3.42 7.16
N LEU A 94 5.28 -3.32 7.60
CA LEU A 94 5.60 -2.89 8.96
C LEU A 94 5.15 -1.45 9.20
N LEU A 95 5.48 -0.54 8.28
CA LEU A 95 5.09 0.87 8.37
C LEU A 95 3.56 1.01 8.40
N PHE A 96 2.84 0.29 7.52
CA PHE A 96 1.39 0.26 7.50
C PHE A 96 0.81 -0.25 8.82
N THR A 97 1.34 -1.34 9.35
CA THR A 97 0.85 -1.95 10.60
C THR A 97 1.06 -1.02 11.80
N VAL A 98 2.24 -0.43 11.92
CA VAL A 98 2.55 0.50 13.02
C VAL A 98 1.70 1.76 12.94
N SER A 99 1.58 2.36 11.75
CA SER A 99 0.72 3.54 11.55
C SER A 99 -0.76 3.22 11.72
N SER A 100 -1.20 2.01 11.40
CA SER A 100 -2.57 1.56 11.69
C SER A 100 -2.85 1.50 13.20
N ILE A 101 -1.91 0.99 13.99
CA ILE A 101 -2.02 1.05 15.46
C ILE A 101 -2.07 2.52 15.92
N ALA A 102 -1.24 3.40 15.36
CA ALA A 102 -1.26 4.82 15.68
C ALA A 102 -2.62 5.48 15.33
N CYS A 103 -3.24 5.11 14.18
CA CYS A 103 -4.61 5.53 13.86
C CYS A 103 -5.62 5.07 14.91
N GLY A 104 -5.54 3.80 15.34
CA GLY A 104 -6.43 3.25 16.36
C GLY A 104 -6.20 3.80 17.77
N LEU A 105 -5.09 4.46 18.03
CA LEU A 105 -4.77 5.12 19.30
C LEU A 105 -4.89 6.65 19.24
N ALA A 106 -5.28 7.22 18.10
CA ALA A 106 -5.38 8.65 17.91
C ALA A 106 -6.49 9.26 18.78
N GLN A 107 -6.14 10.34 19.50
CA GLN A 107 -7.05 11.06 20.41
C GLN A 107 -7.42 12.45 19.89
N ASP A 108 -6.86 12.87 18.76
CA ASP A 108 -7.15 14.14 18.11
C ASP A 108 -7.11 14.01 16.59
N GLN A 109 -7.67 15.01 15.91
CA GLN A 109 -7.80 15.05 14.45
C GLN A 109 -6.44 15.02 13.75
N THR A 110 -5.47 15.77 14.26
CA THR A 110 -4.14 15.90 13.63
C THR A 110 -3.36 14.60 13.71
N ALA A 111 -3.40 13.93 14.86
CA ALA A 111 -2.76 12.62 15.07
C ALA A 111 -3.34 11.57 14.12
N LEU A 112 -4.68 11.51 13.97
CA LEU A 112 -5.33 10.58 13.07
C LEU A 112 -4.95 10.86 11.61
N VAL A 113 -5.04 12.10 11.14
CA VAL A 113 -4.72 12.48 9.76
C VAL A 113 -3.23 12.24 9.45
N ALA A 114 -2.33 12.58 10.38
CA ALA A 114 -0.89 12.32 10.21
C ALA A 114 -0.59 10.81 10.15
N ALA A 115 -1.19 10.02 11.04
CA ALA A 115 -1.03 8.56 11.02
C ALA A 115 -1.59 7.94 9.73
N ARG A 116 -2.73 8.43 9.21
CA ARG A 116 -3.29 8.04 7.91
C ARG A 116 -2.36 8.34 6.74
N PHE A 117 -1.70 9.50 6.76
CA PHE A 117 -0.70 9.83 5.75
C PHE A 117 0.47 8.83 5.76
N VAL A 118 1.03 8.53 6.93
CA VAL A 118 2.12 7.54 7.09
C VAL A 118 1.65 6.13 6.69
N GLN A 119 0.42 5.78 7.02
CA GLN A 119 -0.18 4.50 6.64
C GLN A 119 -0.30 4.36 5.12
N GLY A 120 -0.66 5.44 4.40
CA GLY A 120 -0.68 5.46 2.94
C GLY A 120 0.70 5.23 2.31
N VAL A 121 1.77 5.76 2.92
CA VAL A 121 3.17 5.44 2.50
C VAL A 121 3.43 3.93 2.59
N GLY A 122 3.11 3.31 3.73
CA GLY A 122 3.27 1.86 3.93
C GLY A 122 2.45 1.04 2.93
N GLY A 123 1.21 1.48 2.67
CA GLY A 123 0.33 0.87 1.67
C GLY A 123 0.89 0.95 0.24
N ALA A 124 1.42 2.11 -0.17
CA ALA A 124 2.07 2.30 -1.45
C ALA A 124 3.27 1.35 -1.63
N MET A 125 4.15 1.26 -0.63
CA MET A 125 5.31 0.38 -0.65
C MET A 125 4.91 -1.09 -0.80
N THR A 126 3.90 -1.54 -0.07
CA THR A 126 3.43 -2.92 -0.10
C THR A 126 2.79 -3.24 -1.45
N THR A 127 1.89 -2.40 -1.93
CA THR A 127 1.11 -2.63 -3.14
C THR A 127 1.96 -2.57 -4.41
N ALA A 128 2.86 -1.58 -4.52
CA ALA A 128 3.68 -1.35 -5.71
C ALA A 128 4.51 -2.56 -6.12
N VAL A 129 5.02 -3.32 -5.15
CA VAL A 129 5.91 -4.47 -5.43
C VAL A 129 5.17 -5.80 -5.53
N THR A 130 3.91 -5.87 -5.08
CA THR A 130 3.16 -7.14 -4.98
C THR A 130 2.97 -7.79 -6.35
N LEU A 131 2.51 -7.03 -7.35
CA LEU A 131 2.27 -7.57 -8.69
C LEU A 131 3.56 -8.08 -9.35
N GLY A 132 4.66 -7.33 -9.23
CA GLY A 132 5.97 -7.74 -9.74
C GLY A 132 6.46 -9.05 -9.11
N MET A 133 6.25 -9.22 -7.80
CA MET A 133 6.59 -10.48 -7.12
C MET A 133 5.75 -11.65 -7.61
N ILE A 134 4.44 -11.47 -7.85
CA ILE A 134 3.57 -12.51 -8.38
C ILE A 134 4.04 -12.93 -9.78
N VAL A 135 4.28 -11.97 -10.68
CA VAL A 135 4.75 -12.23 -12.04
C VAL A 135 6.08 -13.00 -12.04
N THR A 136 7.00 -12.61 -11.16
CA THR A 136 8.32 -13.27 -11.04
C THR A 136 8.21 -14.71 -10.49
N MET A 137 7.28 -14.96 -9.56
CA MET A 137 7.08 -16.28 -8.97
C MET A 137 6.37 -17.27 -9.91
N PHE A 138 5.59 -16.76 -10.88
CA PHE A 138 4.81 -17.58 -11.81
C PHE A 138 5.19 -17.26 -13.27
N PRO A 139 6.36 -17.74 -13.76
CA PRO A 139 6.82 -17.46 -15.12
C PRO A 139 5.99 -18.18 -16.20
N GLU A 140 5.34 -19.29 -15.85
CA GLU A 140 4.51 -20.04 -16.77
C GLU A 140 3.18 -19.33 -17.03
N PRO A 141 2.79 -19.00 -18.30
CA PRO A 141 1.63 -18.17 -18.61
C PRO A 141 0.30 -18.67 -18.00
N ARG A 142 0.10 -19.99 -17.96
CA ARG A 142 -1.13 -20.59 -17.40
C ARG A 142 -1.19 -20.45 -15.87
N GLU A 143 -0.07 -20.67 -15.19
CA GLU A 143 0.02 -20.50 -13.73
C GLU A 143 -0.08 -19.03 -13.36
N GLN A 144 0.58 -18.15 -14.13
CA GLN A 144 0.49 -16.70 -13.93
C GLN A 144 -0.95 -16.19 -14.06
N ALA A 145 -1.68 -16.64 -15.09
CA ALA A 145 -3.09 -16.27 -15.27
C ALA A 145 -3.95 -16.71 -14.07
N LYS A 146 -3.73 -17.92 -13.53
CA LYS A 146 -4.41 -18.39 -12.31
C LYS A 146 -4.05 -17.55 -11.09
N ALA A 147 -2.76 -17.26 -10.88
CA ALA A 147 -2.29 -16.45 -9.77
C ALA A 147 -2.87 -15.02 -9.81
N MET A 148 -2.90 -14.41 -11.00
CA MET A 148 -3.52 -13.09 -11.22
C MET A 148 -5.04 -13.15 -11.02
N GLY A 149 -5.70 -14.25 -11.40
CA GLY A 149 -7.13 -14.45 -11.12
C GLY A 149 -7.43 -14.50 -9.62
N VAL A 150 -6.63 -15.25 -8.85
CA VAL A 150 -6.74 -15.31 -7.38
C VAL A 150 -6.52 -13.93 -6.76
N PHE A 151 -5.46 -13.22 -7.18
CA PHE A 151 -5.15 -11.87 -6.71
C PHE A 151 -6.30 -10.90 -7.01
N GLY A 152 -6.81 -10.90 -8.26
CA GLY A 152 -7.93 -10.04 -8.68
C GLY A 152 -9.22 -10.34 -7.92
N PHE A 153 -9.53 -11.63 -7.66
CA PHE A 153 -10.67 -12.04 -6.85
C PHE A 153 -10.57 -11.50 -5.42
N VAL A 154 -9.41 -11.65 -4.78
CA VAL A 154 -9.19 -11.15 -3.42
C VAL A 154 -9.30 -9.62 -3.36
N ALA A 155 -8.70 -8.91 -4.33
CA ALA A 155 -8.78 -7.46 -4.42
C ALA A 155 -10.23 -6.97 -4.59
N SER A 156 -11.02 -7.65 -5.44
CA SER A 156 -12.42 -7.26 -5.68
C SER A 156 -13.35 -7.60 -4.52
N SER A 157 -13.19 -8.80 -3.91
CA SER A 157 -14.03 -9.23 -2.79
C SER A 157 -13.72 -8.49 -1.50
N GLY A 158 -12.47 -8.03 -1.35
CA GLY A 158 -12.03 -7.29 -0.18
C GLY A 158 -12.86 -6.05 0.11
N GLY A 159 -13.33 -5.34 -0.92
CA GLY A 159 -14.20 -4.19 -0.77
C GLY A 159 -15.52 -4.52 -0.06
N SER A 160 -16.21 -5.56 -0.51
CA SER A 160 -17.48 -5.99 0.08
C SER A 160 -17.30 -6.53 1.51
N VAL A 161 -16.24 -7.33 1.74
CA VAL A 161 -15.89 -7.82 3.07
C VAL A 161 -15.55 -6.67 4.00
N GLY A 162 -14.82 -5.66 3.50
CA GLY A 162 -14.44 -4.48 4.28
C GLY A 162 -15.65 -3.66 4.76
N LEU A 163 -16.63 -3.42 3.90
CA LEU A 163 -17.83 -2.71 4.29
C LEU A 163 -18.61 -3.44 5.40
N LEU A 164 -18.75 -4.77 5.28
CA LEU A 164 -19.42 -5.58 6.31
C LEU A 164 -18.62 -5.60 7.62
N ALA A 165 -17.31 -5.88 7.54
CA ALA A 165 -16.44 -5.89 8.70
C ALA A 165 -16.38 -4.53 9.41
N GLY A 166 -16.33 -3.43 8.62
CA GLY A 166 -16.36 -2.07 9.15
C GLY A 166 -17.62 -1.74 9.91
N GLY A 167 -18.77 -2.12 9.37
CA GLY A 167 -20.05 -1.96 10.05
C GLY A 167 -20.10 -2.72 11.39
N VAL A 168 -19.71 -3.99 11.37
CA VAL A 168 -19.70 -4.84 12.57
C VAL A 168 -18.73 -4.30 13.63
N LEU A 169 -17.47 -4.01 13.25
CA LEU A 169 -16.46 -3.51 14.18
C LEU A 169 -16.85 -2.17 14.82
N THR A 170 -17.37 -1.24 13.99
CA THR A 170 -17.74 0.10 14.45
C THR A 170 -18.97 0.07 15.35
N GLN A 171 -19.97 -0.77 15.05
CA GLN A 171 -21.20 -0.86 15.85
C GLN A 171 -21.04 -1.65 17.14
N LEU A 172 -20.31 -2.78 17.11
CA LEU A 172 -20.19 -3.67 18.27
C LEU A 172 -19.06 -3.28 19.23
N LEU A 173 -18.02 -2.61 18.74
CA LEU A 173 -16.86 -2.23 19.53
C LEU A 173 -16.66 -0.71 19.51
N SER A 174 -15.84 -0.22 18.60
CA SER A 174 -15.62 1.21 18.33
C SER A 174 -14.87 1.39 17.00
N TRP A 175 -14.84 2.60 16.45
CA TRP A 175 -14.12 2.90 15.24
C TRP A 175 -12.60 2.63 15.36
N HIS A 176 -12.01 2.68 16.55
CA HIS A 176 -10.58 2.39 16.79
C HIS A 176 -10.20 0.98 16.32
N TRP A 177 -11.10 0.01 16.48
CA TRP A 177 -10.85 -1.39 16.13
C TRP A 177 -10.70 -1.65 14.64
N ILE A 178 -11.25 -0.77 13.77
CA ILE A 178 -11.05 -0.92 12.32
C ILE A 178 -9.57 -0.79 11.94
N PHE A 179 -8.80 -0.03 12.71
CA PHE A 179 -7.36 0.12 12.53
C PHE A 179 -6.57 -0.93 13.31
N ILE A 180 -6.95 -1.20 14.57
CA ILE A 180 -6.23 -2.13 15.44
C ILE A 180 -6.25 -3.55 14.89
N VAL A 181 -7.33 -3.96 14.20
CA VAL A 181 -7.45 -5.30 13.58
C VAL A 181 -6.35 -5.59 12.55
N ASN A 182 -5.76 -4.56 11.95
CA ASN A 182 -4.64 -4.72 11.03
C ASN A 182 -3.34 -5.18 11.74
N ALA A 183 -3.21 -4.96 13.05
CA ALA A 183 -1.99 -5.31 13.79
C ALA A 183 -1.74 -6.83 13.81
N PRO A 184 -2.64 -7.69 14.29
CA PRO A 184 -2.43 -9.14 14.24
C PRO A 184 -2.28 -9.68 12.82
N ILE A 185 -3.05 -9.15 11.87
CA ILE A 185 -2.96 -9.55 10.45
C ILE A 185 -1.57 -9.20 9.90
N GLY A 186 -1.12 -7.97 10.10
CA GLY A 186 0.18 -7.50 9.65
C GLY A 186 1.35 -8.30 10.23
N VAL A 187 1.31 -8.65 11.52
CA VAL A 187 2.32 -9.49 12.15
C VAL A 187 2.37 -10.88 11.51
N VAL A 188 1.22 -11.52 11.31
CA VAL A 188 1.14 -12.84 10.68
C VAL A 188 1.64 -12.79 9.24
N VAL A 189 1.15 -11.83 8.44
CA VAL A 189 1.59 -11.67 7.03
C VAL A 189 3.08 -11.37 6.96
N HIS A 190 3.62 -10.54 7.87
CA HIS A 190 5.06 -10.25 7.93
C HIS A 190 5.89 -11.50 8.21
N ALA A 191 5.51 -12.31 9.21
CA ALA A 191 6.18 -13.55 9.55
C ALA A 191 6.13 -14.57 8.41
N LEU A 192 4.96 -14.75 7.78
CA LEU A 192 4.77 -15.67 6.67
C LEU A 192 5.51 -15.22 5.41
N THR A 193 5.57 -13.90 5.14
CA THR A 193 6.36 -13.33 4.04
C THR A 193 7.84 -13.68 4.22
N ARG A 194 8.37 -13.54 5.43
CA ARG A 194 9.77 -13.91 5.72
C ARG A 194 10.05 -15.39 5.47
N ARG A 195 9.06 -16.25 5.65
CA ARG A 195 9.21 -17.71 5.52
C ARG A 195 9.01 -18.21 4.09
N TRP A 196 8.03 -17.70 3.37
CA TRP A 196 7.58 -18.29 2.11
C TRP A 196 7.84 -17.46 0.86
N VAL A 197 7.92 -16.12 1.00
CA VAL A 197 8.21 -15.28 -0.17
C VAL A 197 9.72 -15.26 -0.43
N PRO A 198 10.18 -15.65 -1.63
CA PRO A 198 11.60 -15.68 -1.95
C PRO A 198 12.21 -14.27 -1.88
N ALA A 199 13.46 -14.20 -1.45
CA ALA A 199 14.20 -12.95 -1.47
C ALA A 199 14.58 -12.60 -2.91
N THR A 200 14.24 -11.39 -3.33
CA THR A 200 14.66 -10.83 -4.62
C THR A 200 15.85 -9.90 -4.39
N ALA A 201 16.92 -10.11 -5.16
CA ALA A 201 18.05 -9.19 -5.15
C ALA A 201 17.64 -7.91 -5.89
N GLY A 202 17.90 -6.74 -5.28
CA GLY A 202 17.76 -5.48 -5.98
C GLY A 202 18.91 -5.24 -6.96
N ILE A 203 18.66 -4.42 -7.98
CA ILE A 203 19.69 -4.05 -8.98
C ILE A 203 20.76 -3.13 -8.43
N GLY A 204 20.57 -2.59 -7.20
CA GLY A 204 21.48 -1.66 -6.54
C GLY A 204 21.43 -0.23 -7.11
N TRP A 205 21.95 0.73 -6.35
CA TRP A 205 21.90 2.16 -6.67
C TRP A 205 22.76 2.57 -7.87
N HIS A 206 23.74 1.75 -8.25
CA HIS A 206 24.73 2.09 -9.29
C HIS A 206 24.24 1.92 -10.74
N ARG A 207 23.08 1.36 -10.97
CA ARG A 207 22.53 1.13 -12.33
C ARG A 207 21.38 2.07 -12.65
N GLY A 208 21.69 3.38 -12.79
CA GLY A 208 20.80 4.33 -13.47
C GLY A 208 19.44 4.49 -12.82
N ALA A 209 19.39 4.67 -11.49
CA ALA A 209 18.16 5.09 -10.84
C ALA A 209 17.90 6.56 -11.22
N ASP A 210 16.91 6.81 -12.05
CA ASP A 210 16.39 8.17 -12.26
C ASP A 210 15.59 8.60 -11.02
N VAL A 211 16.35 8.92 -9.96
CA VAL A 211 15.78 9.38 -8.68
C VAL A 211 15.10 10.73 -8.87
N LEU A 212 15.69 11.59 -9.72
CA LEU A 212 15.14 12.93 -9.99
C LEU A 212 13.79 12.83 -10.69
N GLY A 213 13.68 12.05 -11.76
CA GLY A 213 12.41 11.84 -12.47
C GLY A 213 11.37 11.21 -11.56
N ALA A 214 11.74 10.21 -10.74
CA ALA A 214 10.82 9.60 -9.77
C ALA A 214 10.31 10.61 -8.73
N VAL A 215 11.16 11.49 -8.21
CA VAL A 215 10.78 12.55 -7.26
C VAL A 215 9.89 13.59 -7.95
N LEU A 216 10.21 14.02 -9.16
CA LEU A 216 9.42 15.01 -9.90
C LEU A 216 8.01 14.47 -10.18
N VAL A 217 7.90 13.28 -10.76
CA VAL A 217 6.60 12.65 -11.07
C VAL A 217 5.79 12.42 -9.80
N THR A 218 6.41 11.96 -8.71
CA THR A 218 5.71 11.78 -7.42
C THR A 218 5.21 13.11 -6.88
N SER A 219 6.05 14.15 -6.89
CA SER A 219 5.66 15.49 -6.42
C SER A 219 4.53 16.05 -7.28
N ALA A 220 4.58 15.85 -8.59
CA ALA A 220 3.52 16.21 -9.52
C ALA A 220 2.20 15.52 -9.17
N LEU A 221 2.22 14.20 -9.00
CA LEU A 221 1.02 13.43 -8.66
C LEU A 221 0.46 13.80 -7.29
N MET A 222 1.31 13.95 -6.27
CA MET A 222 0.87 14.40 -4.93
C MET A 222 0.22 15.77 -4.99
N LEU A 223 0.83 16.72 -5.71
CA LEU A 223 0.29 18.07 -5.88
C LEU A 223 -1.02 18.04 -6.69
N GLY A 224 -1.10 17.21 -7.74
CA GLY A 224 -2.31 17.04 -8.54
C GLY A 224 -3.47 16.49 -7.72
N VAL A 225 -3.25 15.41 -6.97
CA VAL A 225 -4.27 14.84 -6.08
C VAL A 225 -4.68 15.84 -5.00
N TRP A 226 -3.71 16.50 -4.36
CA TRP A 226 -4.00 17.55 -3.38
C TRP A 226 -4.81 18.70 -3.98
N THR A 227 -4.51 19.12 -5.21
CA THR A 227 -5.25 20.18 -5.90
C THR A 227 -6.72 19.82 -6.10
N ILE A 228 -7.00 18.57 -6.49
CA ILE A 228 -8.37 18.09 -6.69
C ILE A 228 -9.12 18.00 -5.35
N VAL A 229 -8.45 17.45 -4.34
CA VAL A 229 -9.07 17.12 -3.04
C VAL A 229 -9.33 18.36 -2.18
N SER A 230 -8.45 19.37 -2.19
CA SER A 230 -8.56 20.54 -1.32
C SER A 230 -8.95 21.80 -2.10
N PRO A 231 -8.06 22.49 -2.82
CA PRO A 231 -8.45 23.77 -3.38
C PRO A 231 -9.56 23.69 -4.44
N ALA A 232 -9.62 22.64 -5.24
CA ALA A 232 -10.69 22.50 -6.23
C ALA A 232 -12.05 22.21 -5.58
N ALA A 233 -12.08 21.38 -4.52
CA ALA A 233 -13.28 21.05 -3.80
C ALA A 233 -13.79 22.21 -2.92
N GLU A 234 -12.88 22.99 -2.32
CA GLU A 234 -13.22 24.08 -1.40
C GLU A 234 -13.47 25.41 -2.12
N LEU A 235 -12.63 25.76 -3.11
CA LEU A 235 -12.61 27.06 -3.77
C LEU A 235 -13.14 27.01 -5.20
N GLY A 236 -13.34 25.81 -5.76
CA GLY A 236 -13.73 25.59 -7.14
C GLY A 236 -12.57 25.68 -8.14
N TRP A 237 -12.82 25.23 -9.36
CA TRP A 237 -11.84 25.20 -10.45
C TRP A 237 -11.45 26.57 -10.99
N GLY A 238 -12.27 27.60 -10.76
CA GLY A 238 -12.00 28.98 -11.16
C GLY A 238 -11.05 29.73 -10.24
N ALA A 239 -10.76 29.22 -9.07
CA ALA A 239 -9.88 29.89 -8.11
C ALA A 239 -8.40 29.88 -8.58
N VAL A 240 -7.74 31.02 -8.47
CA VAL A 240 -6.31 31.17 -8.85
C VAL A 240 -5.43 30.13 -8.16
N ARG A 241 -5.68 29.84 -6.88
CA ARG A 241 -4.93 28.83 -6.10
C ARG A 241 -5.05 27.44 -6.71
N THR A 242 -6.25 27.04 -7.15
CA THR A 242 -6.51 25.76 -7.80
C THR A 242 -5.79 25.68 -9.16
N GLN A 243 -5.90 26.74 -9.97
CA GLN A 243 -5.29 26.79 -11.29
C GLN A 243 -3.76 26.78 -11.21
N VAL A 244 -3.17 27.54 -10.33
CA VAL A 244 -1.70 27.58 -10.11
C VAL A 244 -1.20 26.22 -9.62
N ALA A 245 -1.85 25.61 -8.64
CA ALA A 245 -1.45 24.30 -8.13
C ALA A 245 -1.57 23.22 -9.20
N GLY A 246 -2.66 23.20 -9.99
CA GLY A 246 -2.84 22.29 -11.12
C GLY A 246 -1.80 22.49 -12.21
N LEU A 247 -1.49 23.74 -12.57
CA LEU A 247 -0.47 24.05 -13.56
C LEU A 247 0.94 23.59 -13.10
N VAL A 248 1.29 23.88 -11.85
CA VAL A 248 2.59 23.42 -11.29
C VAL A 248 2.66 21.90 -11.28
N SER A 249 1.57 21.19 -10.94
CA SER A 249 1.51 19.74 -11.03
C SER A 249 1.78 19.23 -12.45
N LEU A 250 1.18 19.86 -13.47
CA LEU A 250 1.39 19.51 -14.89
C LEU A 250 2.82 19.81 -15.38
N VAL A 251 3.43 20.88 -14.89
CA VAL A 251 4.81 21.25 -15.27
C VAL A 251 5.84 20.32 -14.64
N LEU A 252 5.54 19.75 -13.46
CA LEU A 252 6.42 18.80 -12.80
C LEU A 252 6.35 17.37 -13.39
N LEU A 253 5.29 17.04 -14.15
CA LEU A 253 5.17 15.79 -14.91
C LEU A 253 6.08 15.78 -16.14
#